data_a21ee6e266135a5ac31c587a5a6f97f4
#
_entry.id   a21ee6e266135a5ac31c587a5a6f97f4
#
_cell.length_a   1.000
_cell.length_b   1.000
_cell.length_c   1.000
_cell.angle_alpha   90.00
_cell.angle_beta   90.00
_cell.angle_gamma   90.00
#
_symmetry.space_group_name_H-M   'P 1'
#
loop_
_entity.id
_entity.type
_entity.pdbx_description
1 polymer ?
#
loop_
_entity_poly.entity_id
_entity_poly.type
_entity_poly.pdbx_seq_one_letter_code
_entity_poly.pdbx_strand_id
1 'polypeptide(L)'
;CLNEGGNVVNIAIELNGQPPLQVYVKPCREYKIILRSIDLGAMEVVTTYGEVRDFMQVGSPFSIPKAALVLAGFQPGFSTESYVSLEEQLKAFGSGMEITLLSAIPAGSGLGTSSILASTVLGAISDFCGLNWDKNEICNRTLILEQLLTTGGGWQDQYGGVLRGVKLL
;
A
#
# COMPACT_ATOMS: atom_id res chain seq x y z
N CYS A 1 22.60 -7.92 -6.80
CA CYS A 1 23.04 -7.15 -8.00
C CYS A 1 23.46 -5.72 -7.64
N LEU A 2 22.67 -4.97 -6.87
CA LEU A 2 22.94 -3.55 -6.59
C LEU A 2 24.22 -3.33 -5.78
N ASN A 3 24.53 -4.17 -4.81
CA ASN A 3 25.77 -4.10 -4.05
C ASN A 3 27.04 -4.40 -4.88
N GLU A 4 26.86 -4.92 -6.08
CA GLU A 4 27.93 -5.29 -7.02
C GLU A 4 27.95 -4.39 -8.27
N GLY A 5 27.21 -3.28 -8.27
CA GLY A 5 27.15 -2.32 -9.37
C GLY A 5 26.38 -2.82 -10.60
N GLY A 6 25.43 -3.73 -10.41
CA GLY A 6 24.59 -4.22 -11.52
C GLY A 6 23.57 -3.18 -11.97
N ASN A 7 23.30 -3.12 -13.28
CA ASN A 7 22.26 -2.31 -13.86
C ASN A 7 20.99 -3.16 -14.09
N VAL A 8 19.82 -2.57 -13.83
CA VAL A 8 18.53 -3.21 -14.07
C VAL A 8 17.75 -2.42 -15.12
N VAL A 9 17.32 -3.07 -16.20
CA VAL A 9 16.39 -2.48 -17.16
C VAL A 9 14.98 -2.88 -16.76
N ASN A 10 14.12 -1.89 -16.56
CA ASN A 10 12.73 -2.10 -16.16
C ASN A 10 11.76 -1.45 -17.14
N ILE A 11 10.66 -2.13 -17.42
CA ILE A 11 9.60 -1.68 -18.33
C ILE A 11 8.26 -1.81 -17.63
N ALA A 12 7.49 -0.72 -17.60
CA ALA A 12 6.10 -0.76 -17.10
C ALA A 12 5.21 -1.49 -18.14
N ILE A 13 4.34 -2.39 -17.67
CA ILE A 13 3.41 -3.15 -18.50
C ILE A 13 1.97 -2.82 -18.17
N GLU A 14 1.10 -2.95 -19.15
CA GLU A 14 -0.34 -2.86 -19.03
C GLU A 14 -0.99 -4.14 -19.59
N LEU A 15 -2.14 -4.53 -19.04
CA LEU A 15 -2.96 -5.61 -19.57
C LEU A 15 -4.15 -5.02 -20.31
N ASN A 16 -4.21 -5.20 -21.63
CA ASN A 16 -5.28 -4.66 -22.49
C ASN A 16 -5.53 -3.15 -22.26
N GLY A 17 -4.45 -2.36 -22.09
CA GLY A 17 -4.54 -0.92 -21.85
C GLY A 17 -4.99 -0.53 -20.45
N GLN A 18 -5.00 -1.47 -19.50
CA GLN A 18 -5.35 -1.21 -18.11
C GLN A 18 -4.21 -1.60 -17.16
N PRO A 19 -3.99 -0.83 -16.07
CA PRO A 19 -3.06 -1.25 -15.02
C PRO A 19 -3.51 -2.59 -14.43
N PRO A 20 -2.60 -3.57 -14.31
CA PRO A 20 -2.94 -4.90 -13.80
C PRO A 20 -3.24 -4.92 -12.30
N LEU A 21 -2.79 -3.92 -11.57
CA LEU A 21 -3.05 -3.71 -10.15
C LEU A 21 -3.79 -2.39 -9.97
N GLN A 22 -4.93 -2.45 -9.30
CA GLN A 22 -5.77 -1.28 -9.06
C GLN A 22 -6.19 -1.21 -7.60
N VAL A 23 -6.23 -0.01 -7.07
CA VAL A 23 -6.68 0.27 -5.70
C VAL A 23 -7.69 1.41 -5.74
N TYR A 24 -8.81 1.20 -5.08
CA TYR A 24 -9.85 2.21 -4.93
C TYR A 24 -10.01 2.53 -3.45
N VAL A 25 -9.99 3.82 -3.11
CA VAL A 25 -10.28 4.29 -1.75
C VAL A 25 -11.47 5.21 -1.81
N LYS A 26 -12.46 4.96 -0.96
CA LYS A 26 -13.65 5.81 -0.84
C LYS A 26 -14.03 6.05 0.62
N PRO A 27 -14.71 7.16 0.93
CA PRO A 27 -15.20 7.42 2.29
C PRO A 27 -16.26 6.40 2.69
N CYS A 28 -16.27 6.05 3.98
CA CYS A 28 -17.30 5.25 4.63
C CYS A 28 -18.01 6.11 5.69
N ARG A 29 -19.34 5.99 5.81
CA ARG A 29 -20.12 6.75 6.80
C ARG A 29 -19.80 6.34 8.24
N GLU A 30 -19.49 5.07 8.44
CA GLU A 30 -19.10 4.56 9.75
C GLU A 30 -17.60 4.81 9.97
N TYR A 31 -17.21 5.18 11.17
CA TYR A 31 -15.82 5.48 11.55
C TYR A 31 -15.02 4.18 11.75
N LYS A 32 -14.79 3.48 10.67
CA LYS A 32 -14.03 2.24 10.58
C LYS A 32 -13.30 2.17 9.25
N ILE A 33 -12.36 1.24 9.12
CA ILE A 33 -11.66 0.95 7.88
C ILE A 33 -12.15 -0.41 7.37
N ILE A 34 -12.55 -0.46 6.11
CA ILE A 34 -12.96 -1.70 5.44
C ILE A 34 -11.91 -2.02 4.38
N LEU A 35 -11.34 -3.21 4.45
CA LEU A 35 -10.37 -3.73 3.49
C LEU A 35 -11.06 -4.82 2.65
N ARG A 36 -10.98 -4.72 1.33
CA ARG A 36 -11.53 -5.71 0.39
C ARG A 36 -10.48 -6.13 -0.63
N SER A 37 -10.45 -7.41 -0.95
CA SER A 37 -9.73 -7.95 -2.10
C SER A 37 -10.76 -8.62 -3.01
N ILE A 38 -10.90 -8.09 -4.24
CA ILE A 38 -11.91 -8.61 -5.19
C ILE A 38 -11.45 -9.97 -5.73
N ASP A 39 -10.20 -10.07 -6.11
CA ASP A 39 -9.59 -11.27 -6.68
C ASP A 39 -9.54 -12.45 -5.69
N LEU A 40 -9.38 -12.17 -4.39
CA LEU A 40 -9.38 -13.19 -3.33
C LEU A 40 -10.75 -13.41 -2.69
N GLY A 41 -11.76 -12.59 -3.01
CA GLY A 41 -13.07 -12.63 -2.36
C GLY A 41 -13.02 -12.38 -0.86
N ALA A 42 -11.99 -11.69 -0.36
CA ALA A 42 -11.75 -11.47 1.05
C ALA A 42 -12.18 -10.08 1.49
N MET A 43 -12.62 -9.97 2.75
CA MET A 43 -12.96 -8.70 3.39
C MET A 43 -12.58 -8.73 4.86
N GLU A 44 -12.07 -7.62 5.35
CA GLU A 44 -11.78 -7.40 6.77
C GLU A 44 -12.27 -6.03 7.20
N VAL A 45 -12.77 -5.92 8.43
CA VAL A 45 -13.16 -4.65 9.06
C VAL A 45 -12.20 -4.38 10.18
N VAL A 46 -11.60 -3.19 10.17
CA VAL A 46 -10.61 -2.72 11.13
C VAL A 46 -11.20 -1.56 11.89
N THR A 47 -11.26 -1.70 13.22
CA THR A 47 -11.89 -0.73 14.15
C THR A 47 -10.93 -0.23 15.23
N THR A 48 -9.78 -0.89 15.38
CA THR A 48 -8.80 -0.58 16.41
C THR A 48 -7.39 -0.43 15.86
N TYR A 49 -6.55 0.32 16.57
CA TYR A 49 -5.12 0.39 16.25
C TYR A 49 -4.40 -0.96 16.35
N GLY A 50 -4.88 -1.85 17.23
CA GLY A 50 -4.34 -3.21 17.33
C GLY A 50 -4.52 -3.98 16.02
N GLU A 51 -5.72 -3.90 15.44
CA GLU A 51 -6.01 -4.55 14.16
C GLU A 51 -5.24 -3.92 12.99
N VAL A 52 -5.01 -2.60 12.99
CA VAL A 52 -4.12 -1.96 12.00
C VAL A 52 -2.68 -2.48 12.14
N ARG A 53 -2.19 -2.63 13.37
CA ARG A 53 -0.83 -3.12 13.66
C ARG A 53 -0.62 -4.58 13.31
N ASP A 54 -1.69 -5.36 13.21
CA ASP A 54 -1.63 -6.79 12.91
C ASP A 54 -1.41 -7.08 11.41
N PHE A 55 -0.44 -6.37 10.82
CA PHE A 55 -0.02 -6.56 9.44
C PHE A 55 0.97 -7.72 9.24
N MET A 56 1.53 -8.26 10.34
CA MET A 56 2.47 -9.39 10.33
C MET A 56 1.77 -10.75 10.33
N GLN A 57 0.44 -10.79 10.35
CA GLN A 57 -0.32 -12.04 10.36
C GLN A 57 -0.04 -12.85 9.09
N VAL A 58 0.55 -14.03 9.27
CA VAL A 58 0.89 -14.94 8.18
C VAL A 58 -0.36 -15.34 7.40
N GLY A 59 -0.32 -15.19 6.08
CA GLY A 59 -1.43 -15.54 5.19
C GLY A 59 -2.55 -14.50 5.09
N SER A 60 -2.45 -13.36 5.78
CA SER A 60 -3.42 -12.28 5.62
C SER A 60 -3.27 -11.61 4.25
N PRO A 61 -4.36 -11.48 3.47
CA PRO A 61 -4.34 -10.74 2.21
C PRO A 61 -4.23 -9.22 2.42
N PHE A 62 -4.33 -8.75 3.67
CA PHE A 62 -4.39 -7.34 4.02
C PHE A 62 -3.14 -6.81 4.73
N SER A 63 -2.05 -7.57 4.77
CA SER A 63 -0.77 -7.11 5.36
C SER A 63 -0.27 -5.83 4.72
N ILE A 64 -0.28 -5.73 3.39
CA ILE A 64 0.16 -4.53 2.64
C ILE A 64 -0.71 -3.31 2.97
N PRO A 65 -2.06 -3.32 2.83
CA PRO A 65 -2.86 -2.15 3.16
C PRO A 65 -2.80 -1.77 4.64
N LYS A 66 -2.68 -2.72 5.57
CA LYS A 66 -2.50 -2.41 7.00
C LYS A 66 -1.17 -1.70 7.26
N ALA A 67 -0.06 -2.20 6.71
CA ALA A 67 1.25 -1.55 6.82
C ALA A 67 1.25 -0.15 6.17
N ALA A 68 0.56 0.02 5.04
CA ALA A 68 0.39 1.33 4.40
C ALA A 68 -0.40 2.32 5.28
N LEU A 69 -1.45 1.86 5.97
CA LEU A 69 -2.20 2.67 6.93
C LEU A 69 -1.32 3.12 8.10
N VAL A 70 -0.43 2.26 8.61
CA VAL A 70 0.56 2.65 9.63
C VAL A 70 1.42 3.79 9.12
N LEU A 71 2.00 3.67 7.92
CA LEU A 71 2.86 4.70 7.33
C LEU A 71 2.10 6.00 6.99
N ALA A 72 0.80 5.91 6.76
CA ALA A 72 -0.07 7.07 6.55
C ALA A 72 -0.52 7.75 7.86
N GLY A 73 -0.07 7.25 9.02
CA GLY A 73 -0.36 7.86 10.32
C GLY A 73 -1.58 7.29 11.04
N PHE A 74 -2.21 6.22 10.55
CA PHE A 74 -3.32 5.55 11.26
C PHE A 74 -2.80 4.59 12.35
N GLN A 75 -1.83 5.07 13.13
CA GLN A 75 -1.22 4.35 14.23
C GLN A 75 -0.58 5.35 15.20
N PRO A 76 -0.77 5.23 16.52
CA PRO A 76 -0.04 6.04 17.51
C PRO A 76 1.48 5.93 17.31
N GLY A 77 2.16 7.07 17.36
CA GLY A 77 3.60 7.17 17.11
C GLY A 77 3.99 7.39 15.63
N PHE A 78 3.07 7.19 14.69
CA PHE A 78 3.23 7.56 13.27
C PHE A 78 2.37 8.76 12.87
N SER A 79 1.42 9.16 13.72
CA SER A 79 0.62 10.37 13.57
C SER A 79 1.32 11.55 14.24
N THR A 80 1.15 12.74 13.68
CA THR A 80 1.57 14.02 14.30
C THR A 80 0.66 14.41 15.48
N GLU A 81 -0.56 13.88 15.52
CA GLU A 81 -1.55 14.12 16.56
C GLU A 81 -1.80 12.83 17.35
N SER A 82 -2.18 12.99 18.61
CA SER A 82 -2.49 11.87 19.50
C SER A 82 -4.00 11.70 19.63
N TYR A 83 -4.48 10.51 19.27
CA TYR A 83 -5.88 10.11 19.44
C TYR A 83 -5.97 8.92 20.39
N VAL A 84 -7.05 8.85 21.18
CA VAL A 84 -7.27 7.75 22.15
C VAL A 84 -7.61 6.44 21.41
N SER A 85 -8.28 6.53 20.25
CA SER A 85 -8.70 5.38 19.47
C SER A 85 -8.67 5.67 17.95
N LEU A 86 -8.68 4.61 17.15
CA LEU A 86 -8.82 4.72 15.68
C LEU A 86 -10.14 5.40 15.31
N GLU A 87 -11.22 5.12 16.04
CA GLU A 87 -12.53 5.74 15.81
C GLU A 87 -12.47 7.27 16.00
N GLU A 88 -11.80 7.74 17.05
CA GLU A 88 -11.61 9.20 17.28
C GLU A 88 -10.75 9.84 16.17
N GLN A 89 -9.70 9.17 15.73
CA GLN A 89 -8.90 9.65 14.61
C GLN A 89 -9.73 9.75 13.33
N LEU A 90 -10.56 8.74 13.03
CA LEU A 90 -11.45 8.77 11.86
C LEU A 90 -12.56 9.82 11.98
N LYS A 91 -13.05 10.10 13.20
CA LYS A 91 -13.98 11.21 13.45
C LYS A 91 -13.31 12.55 13.16
N ALA A 92 -12.08 12.74 13.63
CA ALA A 92 -11.31 13.96 13.37
C ALA A 92 -10.97 14.10 11.87
N PHE A 93 -10.69 13.00 11.18
CA PHE A 93 -10.52 12.96 9.72
C PHE A 93 -11.82 13.26 8.95
N GLY A 94 -13.00 13.00 9.56
CA GLY A 94 -14.32 13.31 9.01
C GLY A 94 -15.04 12.13 8.35
N SER A 95 -14.40 10.98 8.18
CA SER A 95 -15.02 9.75 7.65
C SER A 95 -14.22 8.51 8.01
N GLY A 96 -14.84 7.33 7.92
CA GLY A 96 -14.12 6.09 7.74
C GLY A 96 -13.63 5.93 6.31
N MET A 97 -12.99 4.81 5.98
CA MET A 97 -12.53 4.53 4.62
C MET A 97 -12.77 3.08 4.21
N GLU A 98 -13.03 2.86 2.94
CA GLU A 98 -13.05 1.54 2.33
C GLU A 98 -11.96 1.47 1.26
N ILE A 99 -11.03 0.53 1.44
CA ILE A 99 -9.90 0.27 0.52
C ILE A 99 -10.18 -1.03 -0.21
N THR A 100 -10.34 -0.95 -1.52
CA THR A 100 -10.62 -2.11 -2.38
C THR A 100 -9.42 -2.38 -3.27
N LEU A 101 -8.90 -3.60 -3.21
CA LEU A 101 -7.78 -4.11 -4.00
C LEU A 101 -8.32 -4.97 -5.15
N LEU A 102 -7.73 -4.81 -6.33
CA LEU A 102 -7.94 -5.66 -7.49
C LEU A 102 -6.58 -6.01 -8.11
N SER A 103 -6.25 -7.29 -8.17
CA SER A 103 -5.07 -7.80 -8.85
C SER A 103 -5.49 -8.70 -10.00
N ALA A 104 -5.12 -8.32 -11.23
CA ALA A 104 -5.29 -9.17 -12.41
C ALA A 104 -4.05 -10.05 -12.67
N ILE A 105 -3.02 -9.97 -11.82
CA ILE A 105 -1.80 -10.77 -11.90
C ILE A 105 -1.73 -11.68 -10.68
N PRO A 106 -1.50 -12.99 -10.85
CA PRO A 106 -1.34 -13.92 -9.74
C PRO A 106 -0.17 -13.55 -8.83
N ALA A 107 -0.34 -13.74 -7.52
CA ALA A 107 0.76 -13.64 -6.58
C ALA A 107 1.87 -14.64 -6.95
N GLY A 108 3.13 -14.23 -6.76
CA GLY A 108 4.28 -15.07 -7.09
C GLY A 108 4.63 -15.15 -8.58
N SER A 109 4.05 -14.29 -9.42
CA SER A 109 4.35 -14.21 -10.86
C SER A 109 5.79 -13.78 -11.20
N GLY A 110 6.56 -13.29 -10.23
CA GLY A 110 7.90 -12.74 -10.45
C GLY A 110 7.90 -11.34 -11.10
N LEU A 111 6.74 -10.70 -11.22
CA LEU A 111 6.59 -9.38 -11.84
C LEU A 111 6.63 -8.21 -10.85
N GLY A 112 7.19 -8.40 -9.65
CA GLY A 112 7.24 -7.36 -8.61
C GLY A 112 5.86 -6.97 -8.06
N THR A 113 4.87 -7.87 -8.13
CA THR A 113 3.46 -7.61 -7.83
C THR A 113 3.26 -7.03 -6.43
N SER A 114 4.02 -7.52 -5.44
CA SER A 114 3.93 -7.06 -4.05
C SER A 114 4.34 -5.59 -3.91
N SER A 115 5.48 -5.22 -4.47
CA SER A 115 6.02 -3.85 -4.44
C SER A 115 5.13 -2.87 -5.20
N ILE A 116 4.61 -3.29 -6.36
CA ILE A 116 3.71 -2.47 -7.17
C ILE A 116 2.36 -2.30 -6.45
N LEU A 117 1.82 -3.35 -5.83
CA LEU A 117 0.61 -3.25 -5.02
C LEU A 117 0.83 -2.30 -3.84
N ALA A 118 1.94 -2.43 -3.12
CA ALA A 118 2.27 -1.56 -1.99
C ALA A 118 2.37 -0.09 -2.41
N SER A 119 3.06 0.21 -3.51
CA SER A 119 3.15 1.58 -4.03
C SER A 119 1.80 2.12 -4.50
N THR A 120 0.96 1.28 -5.11
CA THR A 120 -0.39 1.66 -5.54
C THR A 120 -1.30 1.97 -4.34
N VAL A 121 -1.24 1.15 -3.28
CA VAL A 121 -1.98 1.36 -2.03
C VAL A 121 -1.52 2.66 -1.35
N LEU A 122 -0.20 2.88 -1.23
CA LEU A 122 0.35 4.10 -0.64
C LEU A 122 -0.06 5.35 -1.43
N GLY A 123 -0.02 5.29 -2.75
CA GLY A 123 -0.48 6.37 -3.62
C GLY A 123 -1.96 6.69 -3.43
N ALA A 124 -2.82 5.66 -3.41
CA ALA A 124 -4.26 5.82 -3.23
C ALA A 124 -4.61 6.39 -1.84
N ILE A 125 -3.94 5.94 -0.78
CA ILE A 125 -4.11 6.48 0.58
C ILE A 125 -3.59 7.92 0.65
N SER A 126 -2.44 8.21 0.04
CA SER A 126 -1.90 9.58 -0.01
C SER A 126 -2.86 10.55 -0.67
N ASP A 127 -3.45 10.17 -1.79
CA ASP A 127 -4.44 10.98 -2.51
C ASP A 127 -5.71 11.17 -1.66
N PHE A 128 -6.27 10.09 -1.13
CA PHE A 128 -7.47 10.13 -0.31
C PHE A 128 -7.30 10.97 0.98
N CYS A 129 -6.15 10.85 1.63
CA CYS A 129 -5.86 11.56 2.89
C CYS A 129 -5.25 12.97 2.69
N GLY A 130 -5.01 13.39 1.44
CA GLY A 130 -4.40 14.68 1.15
C GLY A 130 -2.94 14.81 1.61
N LEU A 131 -2.18 13.70 1.66
CA LEU A 131 -0.79 13.67 2.14
C LEU A 131 0.20 14.23 1.12
N ASN A 132 -0.21 14.33 -0.14
CA ASN A 132 0.55 14.92 -1.25
C ASN A 132 1.96 14.30 -1.45
N TRP A 133 2.10 13.00 -1.23
CA TRP A 133 3.36 12.30 -1.51
C TRP A 133 3.62 12.26 -3.01
N ASP A 134 4.80 12.70 -3.40
CA ASP A 134 5.25 12.56 -4.77
C ASP A 134 5.68 11.10 -5.08
N LYS A 135 6.02 10.84 -6.34
CA LYS A 135 6.39 9.48 -6.77
C LYS A 135 7.64 8.96 -6.07
N ASN A 136 8.62 9.81 -5.79
CA ASN A 136 9.84 9.40 -5.08
C ASN A 136 9.54 9.06 -3.63
N GLU A 137 8.70 9.87 -2.97
CA GLU A 137 8.25 9.60 -1.61
C GLU A 137 7.46 8.29 -1.54
N ILE A 138 6.57 8.02 -2.50
CA ILE A 138 5.85 6.74 -2.60
C ILE A 138 6.84 5.58 -2.75
N CYS A 139 7.85 5.68 -3.62
CA CYS A 139 8.87 4.65 -3.77
C CYS A 139 9.63 4.41 -2.47
N ASN A 140 10.06 5.47 -1.78
CA ASN A 140 10.77 5.37 -0.50
C ASN A 140 9.90 4.72 0.59
N ARG A 141 8.64 5.12 0.69
CA ARG A 141 7.69 4.53 1.65
C ARG A 141 7.38 3.08 1.31
N THR A 142 7.38 2.71 0.05
CA THR A 142 7.23 1.31 -0.37
C THR A 142 8.39 0.46 0.14
N LEU A 143 9.63 0.95 0.05
CA LEU A 143 10.79 0.27 0.64
C LEU A 143 10.65 0.09 2.15
N ILE A 144 10.21 1.13 2.86
CA ILE A 144 9.97 1.06 4.31
C ILE A 144 8.87 0.03 4.62
N LEU A 145 7.78 0.04 3.84
CA LEU A 145 6.68 -0.91 3.98
C LEU A 145 7.15 -2.35 3.82
N GLU A 146 7.97 -2.63 2.82
CA GLU A 146 8.54 -3.97 2.60
C GLU A 146 9.44 -4.40 3.75
N GLN A 147 10.23 -3.48 4.32
CA GLN A 147 11.02 -3.76 5.52
C GLN A 147 10.12 -4.08 6.73
N LEU A 148 9.01 -3.35 6.92
CA LEU A 148 8.03 -3.65 7.95
C LEU A 148 7.41 -5.04 7.79
N LEU A 149 7.20 -5.50 6.55
CA LEU A 149 6.69 -6.83 6.24
C LEU A 149 7.80 -7.91 6.21
N THR A 150 9.04 -7.56 6.52
CA THR A 150 10.21 -8.45 6.48
C THR A 150 10.50 -9.09 5.12
N THR A 151 9.96 -8.54 4.04
CA THR A 151 10.15 -9.08 2.69
C THR A 151 11.46 -8.68 2.04
N GLY A 152 12.14 -7.64 2.56
CA GLY A 152 13.53 -7.30 2.24
C GLY A 152 13.85 -7.17 0.75
N GLY A 153 12.94 -6.60 -0.05
CA GLY A 153 13.12 -6.42 -1.49
C GLY A 153 14.12 -5.32 -1.86
N GLY A 154 14.63 -5.37 -3.10
CA GLY A 154 15.39 -4.26 -3.68
C GLY A 154 14.45 -3.13 -4.13
N TRP A 155 15.01 -1.98 -4.49
CA TRP A 155 14.25 -0.79 -4.93
C TRP A 155 13.81 -0.83 -6.41
N GLN A 156 14.22 -1.83 -7.16
CA GLN A 156 13.97 -1.92 -8.61
C GLN A 156 12.49 -2.02 -8.99
N ASP A 157 11.70 -2.75 -8.22
CA ASP A 157 10.29 -3.01 -8.54
C ASP A 157 9.42 -1.78 -8.31
N GLN A 158 9.64 -1.05 -7.21
CA GLN A 158 8.92 0.18 -6.89
C GLN A 158 9.15 1.25 -7.94
N TYR A 159 10.42 1.55 -8.23
CA TYR A 159 10.77 2.55 -9.24
C TYR A 159 10.36 2.08 -10.65
N GLY A 160 10.42 0.77 -10.89
CA GLY A 160 9.96 0.17 -12.13
C GLY A 160 8.47 0.33 -12.37
N GLY A 161 7.64 0.10 -11.35
CA GLY A 161 6.19 0.17 -11.43
C GLY A 161 5.62 1.59 -11.34
N VAL A 162 6.18 2.45 -10.50
CA VAL A 162 5.67 3.82 -10.25
C VAL A 162 6.05 4.79 -11.39
N LEU A 163 7.25 4.64 -11.93
CA LEU A 163 7.73 5.47 -13.02
C LEU A 163 7.40 4.86 -14.38
N ARG A 164 6.95 5.70 -15.32
CA ARG A 164 6.57 5.25 -16.68
C ARG A 164 7.77 5.01 -17.57
N GLY A 165 7.55 4.23 -18.64
CA GLY A 165 8.50 4.02 -19.73
C GLY A 165 9.58 2.97 -19.42
N VAL A 166 10.60 2.93 -20.28
CA VAL A 166 11.79 2.09 -20.09
C VAL A 166 12.79 2.84 -19.22
N LYS A 167 13.32 2.18 -18.20
CA LYS A 167 14.24 2.77 -17.24
C LYS A 167 15.46 1.90 -17.07
N LEU A 168 16.62 2.53 -16.97
CA LEU A 168 17.84 1.95 -16.47
C LEU A 168 17.98 2.39 -15.00
N LEU A 169 17.99 1.44 -14.10
CA LEU A 169 18.07 1.63 -12.66
C LEU A 169 19.42 1.16 -12.15
#